data_097a1bb1b97148729f84156b14a8175e
#
_entry.id   097a1bb1b97148729f84156b14a8175e
#
_cell.length_a   1.000
_cell.length_b   1.000
_cell.length_c   1.000
_cell.angle_alpha   90.00
_cell.angle_beta   90.00
_cell.angle_gamma   90.00
#
_symmetry.space_group_name_H-M   'P 1'
#
loop_
_entity.id
_entity.type
_entity.pdbx_description
1 polymer ?
#
loop_
_entity_poly.entity_id
_entity_poly.type
_entity_poly.pdbx_seq_one_letter_code
_entity_poly.pdbx_strand_id
1 'polypeptide(L)'
;MGYVFDLDGTLVDSVPTLLRVINKVLEENSLPLSDRVENLSVAGWGLLPMFEKTLRNRISDEREIARMSSEMLVLYREDPVTGTVPYPGAYDFLMHLSEIGEHTALITNKLLTPATMILDRCFPDFRFTRIYSPDEGWEPKPSNLSLQDFRRRYPEGLLTYIGDTELDYRTASNTADRIYLATWGYRGRDRLISDGFPEDILIDDFSQISE
;
A
#
# COMPACT_ATOMS: atom_id res chain seq x y z
N MET A 1 6.86 15.91 15.38
CA MET A 1 7.01 14.43 15.23
C MET A 1 7.04 14.08 13.75
N GLY A 2 7.24 12.81 13.38
CA GLY A 2 7.19 12.35 12.01
C GLY A 2 6.23 11.17 11.86
N TYR A 3 5.39 11.21 10.82
CA TYR A 3 4.46 10.14 10.51
C TYR A 3 4.75 9.57 9.12
N VAL A 4 4.86 8.27 9.03
CA VAL A 4 5.15 7.55 7.78
C VAL A 4 4.05 6.53 7.52
N PHE A 5 3.57 6.51 6.30
CA PHE A 5 2.45 5.68 5.88
C PHE A 5 2.83 4.79 4.70
N ASP A 6 2.27 3.58 4.66
CA ASP A 6 2.02 2.90 3.40
C ASP A 6 0.77 3.47 2.71
N LEU A 7 0.56 3.11 1.46
CA LEU A 7 -0.59 3.56 0.67
C LEU A 7 -1.71 2.51 0.60
N ASP A 8 -1.44 1.41 -0.09
CA ASP A 8 -2.44 0.38 -0.42
C ASP A 8 -2.71 -0.54 0.78
N GLY A 9 -3.94 -0.61 1.23
CA GLY A 9 -4.31 -1.36 2.44
C GLY A 9 -4.17 -0.53 3.73
N THR A 10 -3.53 0.64 3.66
CA THR A 10 -3.33 1.52 4.83
C THR A 10 -4.16 2.80 4.70
N LEU A 11 -3.88 3.62 3.70
CA LEU A 11 -4.61 4.87 3.45
C LEU A 11 -5.77 4.70 2.48
N VAL A 12 -5.63 3.79 1.50
CA VAL A 12 -6.64 3.54 0.47
C VAL A 12 -6.94 2.06 0.30
N ASP A 13 -8.21 1.75 0.00
CA ASP A 13 -8.63 0.47 -0.56
C ASP A 13 -8.53 0.53 -2.08
N SER A 14 -7.54 -0.15 -2.65
CA SER A 14 -7.37 -0.30 -4.10
C SER A 14 -7.83 -1.67 -4.65
N VAL A 15 -8.38 -2.53 -3.80
CA VAL A 15 -8.89 -3.87 -4.18
C VAL A 15 -9.91 -3.79 -5.31
N PRO A 16 -10.92 -2.87 -5.31
CA PRO A 16 -11.88 -2.77 -6.40
C PRO A 16 -11.23 -2.43 -7.75
N THR A 17 -10.21 -1.58 -7.77
CA THR A 17 -9.44 -1.25 -8.97
C THR A 17 -8.69 -2.46 -9.50
N LEU A 18 -8.01 -3.21 -8.61
CA LEU A 18 -7.28 -4.43 -8.98
C LEU A 18 -8.23 -5.48 -9.57
N LEU A 19 -9.39 -5.70 -8.94
CA LEU A 19 -10.39 -6.65 -9.42
C LEU A 19 -10.94 -6.27 -10.79
N ARG A 20 -11.21 -4.99 -11.02
CA ARG A 20 -11.64 -4.46 -12.32
C ARG A 20 -10.61 -4.74 -13.41
N VAL A 21 -9.33 -4.46 -13.16
CA VAL A 21 -8.25 -4.69 -14.13
C VAL A 21 -8.06 -6.18 -14.41
N ILE A 22 -8.07 -7.02 -13.38
CA ILE A 22 -7.97 -8.47 -13.52
C ILE A 22 -9.12 -8.97 -14.40
N ASN A 23 -10.36 -8.63 -14.08
CA ASN A 23 -11.52 -9.13 -14.77
C ASN A 23 -11.60 -8.65 -16.22
N LYS A 24 -11.14 -7.44 -16.52
CA LYS A 24 -11.07 -6.96 -17.90
C LYS A 24 -10.17 -7.86 -18.74
N VAL A 25 -8.98 -8.19 -18.29
CA VAL A 25 -8.05 -9.04 -19.05
C VAL A 25 -8.53 -10.50 -19.09
N LEU A 26 -9.15 -11.00 -18.03
CA LEU A 26 -9.74 -12.36 -18.03
C LEU A 26 -10.87 -12.45 -19.06
N GLU A 27 -11.78 -11.47 -19.13
CA GLU A 27 -12.90 -11.41 -20.07
C GLU A 27 -12.40 -11.36 -21.52
N GLU A 28 -11.45 -10.48 -21.84
CA GLU A 28 -10.85 -10.33 -23.17
C GLU A 28 -10.15 -11.61 -23.66
N ASN A 29 -9.71 -12.48 -22.72
CA ASN A 29 -9.09 -13.76 -23.04
C ASN A 29 -10.01 -14.97 -22.81
N SER A 30 -11.32 -14.76 -22.66
CA SER A 30 -12.35 -15.80 -22.47
C SER A 30 -12.05 -16.74 -21.27
N LEU A 31 -11.44 -16.19 -20.21
CA LEU A 31 -11.19 -16.89 -18.97
C LEU A 31 -12.27 -16.59 -17.91
N PRO A 32 -12.49 -17.51 -16.96
CA PRO A 32 -13.43 -17.28 -15.87
C PRO A 32 -13.08 -16.04 -15.06
N LEU A 33 -14.07 -15.18 -14.81
CA LEU A 33 -13.88 -13.98 -14.00
C LEU A 33 -13.61 -14.33 -12.53
N SER A 34 -12.95 -13.42 -11.83
CA SER A 34 -12.75 -13.49 -10.38
C SER A 34 -13.85 -12.69 -9.66
N ASP A 35 -14.33 -13.24 -8.56
CA ASP A 35 -15.22 -12.53 -7.61
C ASP A 35 -14.44 -11.78 -6.53
N ARG A 36 -13.14 -12.02 -6.44
CA ARG A 36 -12.21 -11.40 -5.48
C ARG A 36 -10.80 -11.30 -6.05
N VAL A 37 -9.98 -10.42 -5.47
CA VAL A 37 -8.55 -10.38 -5.77
C VAL A 37 -7.86 -11.54 -5.05
N GLU A 38 -7.43 -12.52 -5.83
CA GLU A 38 -6.64 -13.64 -5.33
C GLU A 38 -5.20 -13.20 -5.05
N ASN A 39 -4.57 -13.86 -4.08
CA ASN A 39 -3.17 -13.59 -3.75
C ASN A 39 -2.85 -12.15 -3.34
N LEU A 40 -3.81 -11.43 -2.77
CA LEU A 40 -3.64 -10.05 -2.32
C LEU A 40 -2.44 -9.89 -1.37
N SER A 41 -2.11 -10.94 -0.61
CA SER A 41 -0.91 -11.00 0.24
C SER A 41 0.42 -10.82 -0.51
N VAL A 42 0.42 -11.00 -1.83
CA VAL A 42 1.61 -10.80 -2.67
C VAL A 42 1.67 -9.38 -3.24
N ALA A 43 0.55 -8.62 -3.19
CA ALA A 43 0.49 -7.26 -3.74
C ALA A 43 1.51 -6.32 -3.12
N GLY A 44 1.84 -6.48 -1.85
CA GLY A 44 2.88 -5.71 -1.17
C GLY A 44 4.29 -5.87 -1.79
N TRP A 45 4.54 -6.95 -2.52
CA TRP A 45 5.78 -7.20 -3.27
C TRP A 45 5.74 -6.67 -4.71
N GLY A 46 4.64 -6.05 -5.11
CA GLY A 46 4.40 -5.51 -6.44
C GLY A 46 3.27 -6.23 -7.19
N LEU A 47 2.63 -5.52 -8.10
CA LEU A 47 1.43 -6.01 -8.79
C LEU A 47 1.73 -7.11 -9.80
N LEU A 48 2.87 -7.06 -10.50
CA LEU A 48 3.22 -8.05 -11.52
C LEU A 48 3.29 -9.48 -10.94
N PRO A 49 4.01 -9.75 -9.83
CA PRO A 49 3.99 -11.07 -9.20
C PRO A 49 2.59 -11.54 -8.76
N MET A 50 1.73 -10.62 -8.31
CA MET A 50 0.35 -10.93 -7.95
C MET A 50 -0.48 -11.35 -9.19
N PHE A 51 -0.37 -10.59 -10.28
CA PHE A 51 -1.06 -10.90 -11.53
C PHE A 51 -0.62 -12.24 -12.11
N GLU A 52 0.68 -12.50 -12.20
CA GLU A 52 1.21 -13.78 -12.64
C GLU A 52 0.68 -14.94 -11.81
N LYS A 53 0.70 -14.80 -10.48
CA LYS A 53 0.18 -15.83 -9.58
C LYS A 53 -1.32 -16.07 -9.74
N THR A 54 -2.08 -15.02 -10.00
CA THR A 54 -3.53 -15.11 -10.29
C THR A 54 -3.78 -15.88 -11.58
N LEU A 55 -2.97 -15.66 -12.62
CA LEU A 55 -3.10 -16.35 -13.91
C LEU A 55 -2.65 -17.80 -13.85
N ARG A 56 -1.59 -18.14 -13.10
CA ARG A 56 -1.12 -19.53 -12.92
C ARG A 56 -2.17 -20.46 -12.31
N ASN A 57 -3.17 -19.90 -11.64
CA ASN A 57 -4.32 -20.69 -11.18
C ASN A 57 -5.31 -21.06 -12.30
N ARG A 58 -5.16 -20.49 -13.51
CA ARG A 58 -6.10 -20.61 -14.63
C ARG A 58 -5.47 -21.18 -15.89
N ILE A 59 -4.22 -20.85 -16.16
CA ILE A 59 -3.47 -21.25 -17.35
C ILE A 59 -2.05 -21.68 -16.99
N SER A 60 -1.45 -22.51 -17.83
CA SER A 60 -0.09 -23.05 -17.64
C SER A 60 0.91 -22.56 -18.67
N ASP A 61 0.50 -21.83 -19.69
CA ASP A 61 1.40 -21.25 -20.69
C ASP A 61 2.10 -20.00 -20.12
N GLU A 62 3.37 -20.11 -19.83
CA GLU A 62 4.18 -19.04 -19.24
C GLU A 62 4.27 -17.79 -20.16
N ARG A 63 4.18 -17.95 -21.48
CA ARG A 63 4.19 -16.80 -22.40
C ARG A 63 2.88 -16.02 -22.31
N GLU A 64 1.76 -16.72 -22.25
CA GLU A 64 0.44 -16.10 -22.09
C GLU A 64 0.32 -15.46 -20.68
N ILE A 65 0.83 -16.11 -19.64
CA ILE A 65 0.87 -15.52 -18.29
C ILE A 65 1.64 -14.19 -18.32
N ALA A 66 2.85 -14.17 -18.89
CA ALA A 66 3.67 -12.96 -18.98
C ALA A 66 2.98 -11.84 -19.80
N ARG A 67 2.37 -12.20 -20.93
CA ARG A 67 1.62 -11.25 -21.80
C ARG A 67 0.48 -10.62 -21.03
N MET A 68 -0.42 -11.45 -20.48
CA MET A 68 -1.63 -10.99 -19.79
C MET A 68 -1.29 -10.22 -18.50
N SER A 69 -0.27 -10.64 -17.75
CA SER A 69 0.19 -9.91 -16.57
C SER A 69 0.72 -8.52 -16.93
N SER A 70 1.44 -8.41 -18.04
CA SER A 70 1.92 -7.13 -18.55
C SER A 70 0.76 -6.24 -19.00
N GLU A 71 -0.25 -6.80 -19.62
CA GLU A 71 -1.47 -6.10 -20.03
C GLU A 71 -2.26 -5.57 -18.79
N MET A 72 -2.45 -6.40 -17.78
CA MET A 72 -3.04 -5.97 -16.50
C MET A 72 -2.26 -4.80 -15.88
N LEU A 73 -0.92 -4.84 -15.94
CA LEU A 73 -0.09 -3.77 -15.41
C LEU A 73 -0.23 -2.47 -16.20
N VAL A 74 -0.34 -2.54 -17.54
CA VAL A 74 -0.61 -1.36 -18.40
C VAL A 74 -1.96 -0.75 -18.05
N LEU A 75 -3.01 -1.54 -18.03
CA LEU A 75 -4.38 -1.07 -17.69
C LEU A 75 -4.45 -0.45 -16.29
N TYR A 76 -3.74 -1.05 -15.33
CA TYR A 76 -3.65 -0.48 -13.99
C TYR A 76 -2.96 0.89 -13.98
N ARG A 77 -1.86 1.04 -14.74
CA ARG A 77 -1.12 2.32 -14.83
C ARG A 77 -1.91 3.43 -15.52
N GLU A 78 -2.74 3.07 -16.48
CA GLU A 78 -3.61 4.02 -17.18
C GLU A 78 -4.71 4.57 -16.28
N ASP A 79 -5.27 3.73 -15.40
CA ASP A 79 -6.34 4.12 -14.49
C ASP A 79 -6.21 3.39 -13.12
N PRO A 80 -5.34 3.86 -12.22
CA PRO A 80 -5.20 3.30 -10.89
C PRO A 80 -6.25 3.84 -9.90
N VAL A 81 -7.10 4.79 -10.32
CA VAL A 81 -7.99 5.54 -9.42
C VAL A 81 -9.45 5.08 -9.44
N THR A 82 -9.94 4.56 -10.59
CA THR A 82 -11.35 4.10 -10.67
C THR A 82 -11.58 2.88 -9.79
N GLY A 83 -12.34 3.06 -8.72
CA GLY A 83 -12.61 2.05 -7.69
C GLY A 83 -11.73 2.17 -6.45
N THR A 84 -10.62 2.92 -6.49
CA THR A 84 -9.79 3.19 -5.31
C THR A 84 -10.46 4.27 -4.46
N VAL A 85 -10.61 4.01 -3.16
CA VAL A 85 -11.24 4.92 -2.19
C VAL A 85 -10.40 5.03 -0.92
N PRO A 86 -10.42 6.19 -0.22
CA PRO A 86 -9.80 6.31 1.09
C PRO A 86 -10.46 5.38 2.10
N TYR A 87 -9.68 4.81 3.01
CA TYR A 87 -10.25 4.18 4.20
C TYR A 87 -10.91 5.23 5.11
N PRO A 88 -11.94 4.86 5.87
CA PRO A 88 -12.59 5.76 6.83
C PRO A 88 -11.58 6.40 7.79
N GLY A 89 -11.67 7.72 7.98
CA GLY A 89 -10.78 8.48 8.86
C GLY A 89 -9.40 8.82 8.27
N ALA A 90 -8.96 8.21 7.16
CA ALA A 90 -7.65 8.49 6.57
C ALA A 90 -7.50 9.97 6.15
N TYR A 91 -8.52 10.54 5.49
CA TYR A 91 -8.49 11.93 5.07
C TYR A 91 -8.41 12.89 6.26
N ASP A 92 -9.29 12.69 7.25
CA ASP A 92 -9.36 13.57 8.43
C ASP A 92 -8.06 13.51 9.24
N PHE A 93 -7.48 12.32 9.39
CA PHE A 93 -6.22 12.15 10.11
C PHE A 93 -5.05 12.85 9.39
N LEU A 94 -4.94 12.70 8.07
CA LEU A 94 -3.91 13.40 7.30
C LEU A 94 -4.07 14.93 7.36
N MET A 95 -5.30 15.44 7.26
CA MET A 95 -5.57 16.88 7.41
C MET A 95 -5.21 17.38 8.80
N HIS A 96 -5.54 16.63 9.85
CA HIS A 96 -5.14 16.97 11.21
C HIS A 96 -3.62 17.08 11.37
N LEU A 97 -2.85 16.10 10.84
CA LEU A 97 -1.38 16.16 10.86
C LEU A 97 -0.83 17.39 10.13
N SER A 98 -1.48 17.78 9.03
CA SER A 98 -1.13 19.00 8.30
C SER A 98 -1.40 20.26 9.10
N GLU A 99 -2.55 20.33 9.79
CA GLU A 99 -2.95 21.48 10.62
C GLU A 99 -2.00 21.70 11.81
N ILE A 100 -1.53 20.63 12.44
CA ILE A 100 -0.60 20.71 13.56
C ILE A 100 0.87 20.80 13.11
N GLY A 101 1.13 20.80 11.80
CA GLY A 101 2.45 21.02 11.22
C GLY A 101 3.42 19.85 11.33
N GLU A 102 2.91 18.61 11.41
CA GLU A 102 3.73 17.42 11.48
C GLU A 102 4.35 17.04 10.12
N HIS A 103 5.55 16.47 10.15
CA HIS A 103 6.20 15.96 8.96
C HIS A 103 5.64 14.59 8.58
N THR A 104 5.25 14.44 7.31
CA THR A 104 4.64 13.23 6.82
C THR A 104 5.39 12.63 5.63
N ALA A 105 5.50 11.31 5.57
CA ALA A 105 6.02 10.61 4.41
C ALA A 105 5.13 9.45 3.96
N LEU A 106 5.17 9.19 2.66
CA LEU A 106 4.66 7.96 2.07
C LEU A 106 5.83 7.06 1.70
N ILE A 107 5.83 5.80 2.14
CA ILE A 107 6.78 4.76 1.72
C ILE A 107 5.98 3.62 1.10
N THR A 108 6.05 3.49 -0.21
CA THR A 108 5.23 2.52 -0.95
C THR A 108 6.05 1.72 -1.96
N ASN A 109 5.66 0.45 -2.20
CA ASN A 109 6.21 -0.35 -3.30
C ASN A 109 5.49 -0.09 -4.63
N LYS A 110 4.51 0.82 -4.64
CA LYS A 110 3.87 1.32 -5.86
C LYS A 110 4.79 2.33 -6.55
N LEU A 111 4.73 2.37 -7.89
CA LEU A 111 5.43 3.38 -8.68
C LEU A 111 4.86 4.78 -8.41
N LEU A 112 5.68 5.79 -8.55
CA LEU A 112 5.33 7.18 -8.19
C LEU A 112 4.10 7.70 -8.96
N THR A 113 4.05 7.51 -10.27
CA THR A 113 2.94 8.02 -11.09
C THR A 113 1.58 7.50 -10.62
N PRO A 114 1.30 6.18 -10.53
CA PRO A 114 0.02 5.71 -10.02
C PRO A 114 -0.22 6.08 -8.55
N ALA A 115 0.81 6.16 -7.72
CA ALA A 115 0.67 6.64 -6.34
C ALA A 115 0.19 8.10 -6.30
N THR A 116 0.81 8.98 -7.08
CA THR A 116 0.42 10.39 -7.15
C THR A 116 -1.00 10.57 -7.69
N MET A 117 -1.40 9.83 -8.73
CA MET A 117 -2.77 9.88 -9.25
C MET A 117 -3.80 9.51 -8.16
N ILE A 118 -3.51 8.50 -7.35
CA ILE A 118 -4.37 8.09 -6.23
C ILE A 118 -4.40 9.19 -5.16
N LEU A 119 -3.25 9.72 -4.78
CA LEU A 119 -3.17 10.79 -3.78
C LEU A 119 -3.95 12.04 -4.23
N ASP A 120 -3.79 12.49 -5.45
CA ASP A 120 -4.51 13.65 -5.98
C ASP A 120 -6.04 13.43 -6.04
N ARG A 121 -6.47 12.19 -6.26
CA ARG A 121 -7.90 11.84 -6.29
C ARG A 121 -8.49 11.66 -4.89
N CYS A 122 -7.78 10.98 -3.99
CA CYS A 122 -8.28 10.61 -2.67
C CYS A 122 -8.02 11.67 -1.59
N PHE A 123 -6.94 12.45 -1.74
CA PHE A 123 -6.47 13.45 -0.77
C PHE A 123 -6.08 14.77 -1.45
N PRO A 124 -7.00 15.44 -2.18
CA PRO A 124 -6.68 16.58 -3.05
C PRO A 124 -6.06 17.77 -2.29
N ASP A 125 -6.42 17.96 -1.03
CA ASP A 125 -6.00 19.09 -0.20
C ASP A 125 -4.77 18.76 0.68
N PHE A 126 -4.28 17.52 0.63
CA PHE A 126 -3.14 17.07 1.42
C PHE A 126 -1.89 16.84 0.55
N ARG A 127 -0.73 17.17 1.12
CA ARG A 127 0.57 16.90 0.46
C ARG A 127 1.54 16.31 1.46
N PHE A 128 2.09 15.14 1.11
CA PHE A 128 3.19 14.55 1.88
C PHE A 128 4.44 15.42 1.80
N THR A 129 5.15 15.57 2.92
CA THR A 129 6.47 16.18 2.96
C THR A 129 7.47 15.43 2.07
N ARG A 130 7.35 14.10 2.02
CA ARG A 130 8.18 13.21 1.18
C ARG A 130 7.36 12.01 0.67
N ILE A 131 7.67 11.59 -0.56
CA ILE A 131 7.19 10.32 -1.12
C ILE A 131 8.42 9.50 -1.52
N TYR A 132 8.43 8.24 -1.12
CA TYR A 132 9.48 7.27 -1.44
C TYR A 132 8.85 6.14 -2.23
N SER A 133 9.31 5.96 -3.47
CA SER A 133 8.89 4.89 -4.37
C SER A 133 10.08 4.26 -5.10
N PRO A 134 9.97 3.02 -5.61
CA PRO A 134 11.09 2.32 -6.23
C PRO A 134 11.65 3.00 -7.48
N ASP A 135 10.81 3.63 -8.29
CA ASP A 135 11.22 4.32 -9.52
C ASP A 135 11.88 5.69 -9.29
N GLU A 136 11.89 6.17 -8.04
CA GLU A 136 12.68 7.33 -7.60
C GLU A 136 14.06 6.92 -7.05
N GLY A 137 14.49 5.68 -7.27
CA GLY A 137 15.79 5.16 -6.85
C GLY A 137 15.84 4.65 -5.42
N TRP A 138 14.71 4.46 -4.77
CA TRP A 138 14.64 3.87 -3.43
C TRP A 138 14.49 2.36 -3.49
N GLU A 139 15.19 1.65 -2.63
CA GLU A 139 14.98 0.22 -2.47
C GLU A 139 13.56 -0.03 -1.93
N PRO A 140 12.81 -0.98 -2.55
CA PRO A 140 11.45 -1.29 -2.09
C PRO A 140 11.44 -1.89 -0.67
N LYS A 141 10.30 -1.76 0.01
CA LYS A 141 10.05 -2.48 1.26
C LYS A 141 10.34 -3.97 1.08
N PRO A 142 10.97 -4.65 2.03
CA PRO A 142 11.20 -4.28 3.42
C PRO A 142 12.52 -3.52 3.70
N SER A 143 13.19 -2.92 2.70
CA SER A 143 14.32 -2.04 2.96
C SER A 143 13.88 -0.84 3.80
N ASN A 144 14.69 -0.46 4.80
CA ASN A 144 14.41 0.68 5.66
C ASN A 144 15.19 1.95 5.26
N LEU A 145 15.87 1.97 4.12
CA LEU A 145 16.69 3.09 3.69
C LEU A 145 15.90 4.38 3.51
N SER A 146 14.69 4.29 2.96
CA SER A 146 13.76 5.41 2.82
C SER A 146 13.35 5.97 4.20
N LEU A 147 13.05 5.10 5.15
CA LEU A 147 12.69 5.48 6.51
C LEU A 147 13.87 6.11 7.26
N GLN A 148 15.09 5.57 7.08
CA GLN A 148 16.32 6.16 7.63
C GLN A 148 16.60 7.54 7.03
N ASP A 149 16.37 7.75 5.72
CA ASP A 149 16.50 9.06 5.09
C ASP A 149 15.51 10.06 5.70
N PHE A 150 14.25 9.66 5.88
CA PHE A 150 13.23 10.50 6.50
C PHE A 150 13.61 10.86 7.95
N ARG A 151 14.00 9.87 8.77
CA ARG A 151 14.46 10.11 10.16
C ARG A 151 15.66 11.06 10.21
N ARG A 152 16.61 10.94 9.30
CA ARG A 152 17.79 11.81 9.25
C ARG A 152 17.44 13.26 8.90
N ARG A 153 16.43 13.47 8.05
CA ARG A 153 15.96 14.81 7.66
C ARG A 153 15.12 15.47 8.75
N TYR A 154 14.38 14.66 9.50
CA TYR A 154 13.47 15.09 10.55
C TYR A 154 13.79 14.34 11.85
N PRO A 155 14.93 14.71 12.51
CA PRO A 155 15.44 13.93 13.63
C PRO A 155 14.68 14.16 14.95
N GLU A 156 13.87 15.23 15.02
CA GLU A 156 13.21 15.64 16.26
C GLU A 156 11.86 14.93 16.44
N GLY A 157 11.59 14.57 17.70
CA GLY A 157 10.36 13.91 18.10
C GLY A 157 10.28 12.43 17.74
N LEU A 158 9.13 11.85 18.00
CA LEU A 158 8.86 10.44 17.71
C LEU A 158 8.61 10.24 16.22
N LEU A 159 9.04 9.09 15.71
CA LEU A 159 8.76 8.62 14.37
C LEU A 159 7.76 7.46 14.45
N THR A 160 6.58 7.68 13.92
CA THR A 160 5.50 6.70 13.87
C THR A 160 5.34 6.16 12.45
N TYR A 161 5.32 4.84 12.31
CA TYR A 161 5.06 4.16 11.03
C TYR A 161 3.71 3.46 11.06
N ILE A 162 2.89 3.66 10.03
CA ILE A 162 1.58 3.05 9.86
C ILE A 162 1.56 2.26 8.56
N GLY A 163 1.26 0.97 8.65
CA GLY A 163 1.12 0.07 7.51
C GLY A 163 0.10 -1.02 7.79
N ASP A 164 -0.05 -2.02 6.92
CA ASP A 164 -1.03 -3.10 7.10
C ASP A 164 -0.43 -4.50 6.92
N THR A 165 0.88 -4.60 6.64
CA THR A 165 1.53 -5.86 6.31
C THR A 165 2.81 -6.11 7.12
N GLU A 166 3.29 -7.36 7.07
CA GLU A 166 4.61 -7.73 7.59
C GLU A 166 5.77 -7.00 6.90
N LEU A 167 5.59 -6.55 5.66
CA LEU A 167 6.60 -5.74 4.96
C LEU A 167 6.77 -4.38 5.63
N ASP A 168 5.67 -3.76 6.05
CA ASP A 168 5.65 -2.49 6.76
C ASP A 168 6.33 -2.63 8.12
N TYR A 169 5.94 -3.66 8.87
CA TYR A 169 6.57 -3.95 10.16
C TYR A 169 8.09 -4.13 10.03
N ARG A 170 8.54 -4.92 9.05
CA ARG A 170 9.98 -5.15 8.80
C ARG A 170 10.71 -3.89 8.36
N THR A 171 10.06 -3.03 7.56
CA THR A 171 10.61 -1.73 7.17
C THR A 171 10.80 -0.82 8.38
N ALA A 172 9.87 -0.85 9.32
CA ALA A 172 9.79 0.06 10.46
C ALA A 172 10.62 -0.39 11.69
N SER A 173 10.72 -1.71 11.93
CA SER A 173 11.09 -2.33 13.22
C SER A 173 12.43 -1.90 13.84
N ASN A 174 13.36 -1.39 13.06
CA ASN A 174 14.67 -0.93 13.57
C ASN A 174 14.89 0.58 13.44
N THR A 175 13.87 1.34 13.06
CA THR A 175 14.02 2.77 12.76
C THR A 175 12.89 3.62 13.34
N ALA A 176 11.65 3.14 13.32
CA ALA A 176 10.51 3.83 13.92
C ALA A 176 10.48 3.64 15.43
N ASP A 177 9.99 4.66 16.14
CA ASP A 177 9.78 4.60 17.60
C ASP A 177 8.44 3.95 17.93
N ARG A 178 7.45 4.11 17.04
CA ARG A 178 6.12 3.49 17.13
C ARG A 178 5.76 2.86 15.79
N ILE A 179 5.13 1.70 15.84
CA ILE A 179 4.63 0.99 14.68
C ILE A 179 3.17 0.63 14.92
N TYR A 180 2.33 0.93 13.95
CA TYR A 180 0.93 0.51 13.94
C TYR A 180 0.64 -0.30 12.70
N LEU A 181 -0.11 -1.41 12.87
CA LEU A 181 -0.61 -2.23 11.77
C LEU A 181 -2.14 -2.12 11.70
N ALA A 182 -2.61 -1.60 10.57
CA ALA A 182 -4.02 -1.40 10.26
C ALA A 182 -4.73 -2.74 10.05
N THR A 183 -5.73 -3.04 10.89
CA THR A 183 -6.50 -4.29 10.81
C THR A 183 -7.54 -4.27 9.69
N TRP A 184 -7.87 -3.09 9.16
CA TRP A 184 -8.76 -2.92 8.01
C TRP A 184 -8.09 -3.22 6.67
N GLY A 185 -6.76 -3.37 6.67
CA GLY A 185 -5.96 -3.56 5.46
C GLY A 185 -5.99 -4.99 4.89
N TYR A 186 -5.06 -5.27 3.99
CA TYR A 186 -5.02 -6.51 3.20
C TYR A 186 -4.81 -7.79 4.02
N ARG A 187 -4.16 -7.69 5.18
CA ARG A 187 -3.95 -8.84 6.07
C ARG A 187 -5.17 -9.13 6.94
N GLY A 188 -5.82 -8.10 7.45
CA GLY A 188 -6.88 -8.22 8.43
C GLY A 188 -6.38 -8.67 9.81
N ARG A 189 -7.17 -8.40 10.86
CA ARG A 189 -6.81 -8.65 12.26
C ARG A 189 -6.42 -10.11 12.53
N ASP A 190 -7.25 -11.07 12.13
CA ASP A 190 -7.04 -12.48 12.43
C ASP A 190 -5.72 -13.00 11.84
N ARG A 191 -5.38 -12.55 10.65
CA ARG A 191 -4.13 -12.92 10.01
C ARG A 191 -2.93 -12.30 10.70
N LEU A 192 -2.97 -11.03 11.06
CA LEU A 192 -1.90 -10.37 11.80
C LEU A 192 -1.64 -11.07 13.14
N ILE A 193 -2.69 -11.41 13.89
CA ILE A 193 -2.56 -12.17 15.14
C ILE A 193 -1.95 -13.56 14.88
N SER A 194 -2.41 -14.27 13.86
CA SER A 194 -1.88 -15.62 13.54
C SER A 194 -0.43 -15.59 13.07
N ASP A 195 0.02 -14.50 12.48
CA ASP A 195 1.42 -14.26 12.08
C ASP A 195 2.30 -13.82 13.27
N GLY A 196 1.71 -13.66 14.47
CA GLY A 196 2.42 -13.42 15.74
C GLY A 196 2.67 -11.94 16.05
N PHE A 197 1.98 -11.01 15.40
CA PHE A 197 2.08 -9.60 15.74
C PHE A 197 1.35 -9.31 17.06
N PRO A 198 1.96 -8.52 17.96
CA PRO A 198 1.35 -8.17 19.25
C PRO A 198 0.13 -7.27 19.06
N GLU A 199 -0.90 -7.46 19.89
CA GLU A 199 -2.17 -6.75 19.72
C GLU A 199 -2.08 -5.24 20.00
N ASP A 200 -1.11 -4.80 20.79
CA ASP A 200 -0.91 -3.40 21.15
C ASP A 200 -0.42 -2.52 19.99
N ILE A 201 0.07 -3.13 18.91
CA ILE A 201 0.40 -2.41 17.66
C ILE A 201 -0.73 -2.49 16.62
N LEU A 202 -1.79 -3.29 16.86
CA LEU A 202 -2.91 -3.45 15.94
C LEU A 202 -3.96 -2.38 16.19
N ILE A 203 -4.29 -1.61 15.16
CA ILE A 203 -5.30 -0.55 15.23
C ILE A 203 -6.48 -0.84 14.31
N ASP A 204 -7.69 -0.52 14.77
CA ASP A 204 -8.93 -0.72 14.02
C ASP A 204 -9.43 0.58 13.35
N ASP A 205 -8.89 1.71 13.74
CA ASP A 205 -9.12 3.02 13.13
C ASP A 205 -8.01 4.02 13.45
N PHE A 206 -7.97 5.14 12.73
CA PHE A 206 -6.93 6.15 12.87
C PHE A 206 -6.95 6.89 14.22
N SER A 207 -8.06 6.90 14.95
CA SER A 207 -8.15 7.55 16.27
C SER A 207 -7.34 6.85 17.36
N GLN A 208 -6.93 5.61 17.12
CA GLN A 208 -6.08 4.84 18.03
C GLN A 208 -4.58 5.17 17.89
N ILE A 209 -4.20 5.99 16.91
CA ILE A 209 -2.82 6.44 16.73
C ILE A 209 -2.56 7.54 17.77
N SER A 210 -1.70 7.26 18.74
CA SER A 210 -1.34 8.25 19.76
C SER A 210 -0.33 9.27 19.22
N GLU A 211 -0.55 10.52 19.53
CA GLU A 211 0.35 11.65 19.32
C GLU A 211 1.55 11.62 20.28
#